data_a406afce7fc0063c44dd840a59026e27
#
_entry.id   a406afce7fc0063c44dd840a59026e27
#
_cell.length_a   1.000
_cell.length_b   1.000
_cell.length_c   1.000
_cell.angle_alpha   90.00
_cell.angle_beta   90.00
_cell.angle_gamma   90.00
#
_symmetry.space_group_name_H-M   'P 1'
#
loop_
_entity.id
_entity.type
_entity.pdbx_description
1 polymer ?
#
loop_
_entity_poly.entity_id
_entity_poly.type
_entity_poly.pdbx_seq_one_letter_code
_entity_poly.pdbx_strand_id
1 'polypeptide(L)'
;EIASCLVGSEMCIRDRCFGGINLEDIASPDCFEIEERLDQMLDIPVFHDDQHGTAVVVLAALYNALRVTKKDIKDITVVLNGPGAAGTAIIKMMHTAGVGKIVAVDEFGILYKDRQEGLIPHKRALCDITNPDNMQGTLADALKGADVFVGVSKPNLVTDEMVHSMNNNPIIFAMANPEPEITYQKAKACLLYTSDAA
;
A
#
# COMPACT_ATOMS: atom_id res chain seq x y z
N GLU A 1 -6.66 -4.52 29.09
CA GLU A 1 -6.99 -5.88 28.57
C GLU A 1 -5.88 -6.43 27.64
N ILE A 2 -5.27 -5.62 26.81
CA ILE A 2 -4.12 -6.02 25.95
C ILE A 2 -2.94 -6.50 26.82
N ALA A 3 -2.68 -5.89 27.97
CA ALA A 3 -1.59 -6.27 28.87
C ALA A 3 -1.75 -7.68 29.46
N SER A 4 -2.97 -8.18 29.67
CA SER A 4 -3.19 -9.52 30.21
C SER A 4 -2.97 -10.63 29.17
N CYS A 5 -3.25 -10.38 27.91
CA CYS A 5 -2.91 -11.28 26.81
C CYS A 5 -1.38 -11.35 26.59
N LEU A 6 -0.69 -10.21 26.69
CA LEU A 6 0.77 -10.14 26.56
C LEU A 6 1.48 -10.90 27.69
N VAL A 7 1.02 -10.83 28.92
CA VAL A 7 1.63 -11.55 30.08
C VAL A 7 1.57 -13.07 29.89
N GLY A 8 0.49 -13.61 29.36
CA GLY A 8 0.39 -15.03 29.02
C GLY A 8 1.33 -15.44 27.87
N SER A 9 1.45 -14.57 26.88
CA SER A 9 2.35 -14.76 25.74
C SER A 9 3.82 -14.68 26.15
N GLU A 10 4.20 -13.72 26.98
CA GLU A 10 5.58 -13.60 27.50
C GLU A 10 6.08 -14.85 28.23
N MET A 11 5.25 -15.49 29.06
CA MET A 11 5.64 -16.73 29.70
C MET A 11 5.86 -17.86 28.70
N CYS A 12 4.99 -18.03 27.73
CA CYS A 12 5.15 -19.04 26.67
C CYS A 12 6.34 -18.78 25.75
N ILE A 13 6.63 -17.51 25.46
CA ILE A 13 7.73 -17.09 24.60
C ILE A 13 9.09 -17.30 25.30
N ARG A 14 9.20 -16.96 26.59
CA ARG A 14 10.41 -17.23 27.40
C ARG A 14 10.72 -18.71 27.49
N ASP A 15 9.70 -19.57 27.50
CA ASP A 15 9.86 -21.02 27.50
C ASP A 15 10.18 -21.60 26.11
N ARG A 16 10.38 -20.74 25.08
CA ARG A 16 10.73 -21.11 23.70
C ARG A 16 9.79 -22.15 23.07
N CYS A 17 8.51 -22.08 23.40
CA CYS A 17 7.50 -22.97 22.83
C CYS A 17 7.14 -22.62 21.39
N PHE A 18 7.43 -21.37 20.95
CA PHE A 18 7.07 -20.85 19.63
C PHE A 18 8.31 -20.37 18.87
N GLY A 19 8.32 -20.60 17.55
CA GLY A 19 9.40 -20.14 16.66
C GLY A 19 9.21 -18.73 16.12
N GLY A 20 8.05 -18.11 16.32
CA GLY A 20 7.72 -16.76 15.88
C GLY A 20 6.29 -16.38 16.26
N ILE A 21 5.94 -15.11 16.06
CA ILE A 21 4.59 -14.56 16.30
C ILE A 21 4.07 -13.99 14.99
N ASN A 22 2.83 -14.35 14.63
CA ASN A 22 2.06 -13.69 13.59
C ASN A 22 0.99 -12.81 14.24
N LEU A 23 1.00 -11.51 13.92
CA LEU A 23 0.00 -10.53 14.34
C LEU A 23 -1.01 -10.35 13.22
N GLU A 24 -2.29 -10.37 13.56
CA GLU A 24 -3.41 -10.15 12.64
C GLU A 24 -4.49 -9.30 13.31
N ASP A 25 -5.30 -8.63 12.50
CA ASP A 25 -6.50 -7.88 12.92
C ASP A 25 -6.23 -6.75 13.94
N ILE A 26 -5.02 -6.16 13.90
CA ILE A 26 -4.67 -5.01 14.72
C ILE A 26 -4.79 -3.74 13.90
N ALA A 27 -5.67 -2.83 14.32
CA ALA A 27 -5.94 -1.60 13.58
C ALA A 27 -4.74 -0.63 13.57
N SER A 28 -4.58 0.11 12.46
CA SER A 28 -3.67 1.26 12.40
C SER A 28 -4.27 2.44 13.21
N PRO A 29 -3.45 3.22 13.98
CA PRO A 29 -1.98 3.20 14.00
C PRO A 29 -1.35 2.24 15.03
N ASP A 30 -2.13 1.63 15.92
CA ASP A 30 -1.63 0.85 17.07
C ASP A 30 -0.78 -0.36 16.63
N CYS A 31 -1.10 -0.95 15.47
CA CYS A 31 -0.36 -2.08 14.92
C CYS A 31 1.13 -1.80 14.75
N PHE A 32 1.52 -0.58 14.41
CA PHE A 32 2.92 -0.20 14.20
C PHE A 32 3.70 -0.22 15.51
N GLU A 33 3.13 0.38 16.57
CA GLU A 33 3.77 0.42 17.89
C GLU A 33 3.84 -0.98 18.52
N ILE A 34 2.77 -1.76 18.39
CA ILE A 34 2.70 -3.12 18.96
C ILE A 34 3.76 -4.01 18.32
N GLU A 35 3.86 -4.02 17.00
CA GLU A 35 4.86 -4.81 16.28
C GLU A 35 6.28 -4.40 16.66
N GLU A 36 6.59 -3.10 16.61
CA GLU A 36 7.92 -2.58 16.96
C GLU A 36 8.33 -2.93 18.38
N ARG A 37 7.43 -2.78 19.34
CA ARG A 37 7.71 -3.12 20.75
C ARG A 37 7.91 -4.61 20.96
N LEU A 38 7.13 -5.45 20.31
CA LEU A 38 7.29 -6.90 20.43
C LEU A 38 8.60 -7.36 19.78
N ASP A 39 8.96 -6.84 18.63
CA ASP A 39 10.22 -7.15 17.96
C ASP A 39 11.45 -6.76 18.80
N GLN A 40 11.36 -5.62 19.51
CA GLN A 40 12.43 -5.19 20.44
C GLN A 40 12.51 -6.00 21.75
N MET A 41 11.40 -6.58 22.19
CA MET A 41 11.32 -7.30 23.47
C MET A 41 11.61 -8.80 23.36
N LEU A 42 11.53 -9.37 22.18
CA LEU A 42 11.53 -10.81 21.94
C LEU A 42 12.71 -11.23 21.06
N ASP A 43 13.26 -12.41 21.35
CA ASP A 43 14.34 -13.02 20.56
C ASP A 43 13.81 -13.89 19.41
N ILE A 44 12.51 -13.88 19.15
CA ILE A 44 11.87 -14.62 18.06
C ILE A 44 11.27 -13.66 17.04
N PRO A 45 11.16 -14.03 15.76
CA PRO A 45 10.56 -13.19 14.74
C PRO A 45 9.13 -12.78 15.08
N VAL A 46 8.82 -11.49 14.91
CA VAL A 46 7.47 -10.94 14.97
C VAL A 46 7.08 -10.49 13.57
N PHE A 47 5.94 -10.92 13.10
CA PHE A 47 5.43 -10.63 11.77
C PHE A 47 3.98 -10.16 11.87
N HIS A 48 3.60 -9.13 11.14
CA HIS A 48 2.23 -8.64 11.06
C HIS A 48 1.69 -8.87 9.65
N ASP A 49 0.75 -9.80 9.50
CA ASP A 49 0.27 -10.24 8.19
C ASP A 49 -0.41 -9.11 7.40
N ASP A 50 -1.31 -8.34 8.05
CA ASP A 50 -2.02 -7.22 7.40
C ASP A 50 -1.08 -6.11 6.88
N GLN A 51 0.14 -6.04 7.39
CA GLN A 51 1.17 -5.14 6.89
C GLN A 51 2.05 -5.85 5.85
N HIS A 52 2.84 -6.81 6.30
CA HIS A 52 3.94 -7.38 5.52
C HIS A 52 3.48 -8.47 4.56
N GLY A 53 2.50 -9.30 4.94
CA GLY A 53 1.95 -10.34 4.06
C GLY A 53 1.32 -9.72 2.81
N THR A 54 0.46 -8.72 3.00
CA THR A 54 -0.14 -7.97 1.90
C THR A 54 0.92 -7.29 1.03
N ALA A 55 1.95 -6.68 1.64
CA ALA A 55 3.01 -6.02 0.89
C ALA A 55 3.84 -7.00 0.03
N VAL A 56 4.16 -8.18 0.56
CA VAL A 56 4.87 -9.24 -0.19
C VAL A 56 4.07 -9.69 -1.41
N VAL A 57 2.77 -9.95 -1.24
CA VAL A 57 1.89 -10.39 -2.34
C VAL A 57 1.78 -9.31 -3.42
N VAL A 58 1.61 -8.06 -3.03
CA VAL A 58 1.51 -6.93 -3.97
C VAL A 58 2.82 -6.72 -4.75
N LEU A 59 3.97 -6.76 -4.08
CA LEU A 59 5.26 -6.63 -4.77
C LEU A 59 5.51 -7.79 -5.73
N ALA A 60 5.18 -9.03 -5.34
CA ALA A 60 5.29 -10.19 -6.22
C ALA A 60 4.38 -10.06 -7.46
N ALA A 61 3.15 -9.58 -7.27
CA ALA A 61 2.23 -9.30 -8.37
C ALA A 61 2.77 -8.17 -9.28
N LEU A 62 3.34 -7.11 -8.70
CA LEU A 62 3.94 -6.00 -9.46
C LEU A 62 5.06 -6.50 -10.35
N TYR A 63 6.02 -7.29 -9.85
CA TYR A 63 7.11 -7.84 -10.67
C TYR A 63 6.59 -8.65 -11.87
N ASN A 64 5.54 -9.45 -11.68
CA ASN A 64 4.94 -10.23 -12.76
C ASN A 64 4.20 -9.34 -13.75
N ALA A 65 3.43 -8.36 -13.29
CA ALA A 65 2.72 -7.40 -14.15
C ALA A 65 3.70 -6.56 -14.99
N LEU A 66 4.83 -6.13 -14.42
CA LEU A 66 5.88 -5.41 -15.15
C LEU A 66 6.50 -6.24 -16.28
N ARG A 67 6.68 -7.56 -16.08
CA ARG A 67 7.12 -8.48 -17.15
C ARG A 67 6.11 -8.54 -18.30
N VAL A 68 4.82 -8.59 -17.99
CA VAL A 68 3.73 -8.63 -19.00
C VAL A 68 3.65 -7.32 -19.77
N THR A 69 3.69 -6.19 -19.06
CA THR A 69 3.58 -4.84 -19.66
C THR A 69 4.89 -4.31 -20.25
N LYS A 70 6.01 -5.03 -20.04
CA LYS A 70 7.36 -4.66 -20.48
C LYS A 70 7.81 -3.29 -19.94
N LYS A 71 7.42 -2.95 -18.72
CA LYS A 71 7.83 -1.72 -18.02
C LYS A 71 8.99 -2.00 -17.07
N ASP A 72 9.92 -1.04 -16.94
CA ASP A 72 11.00 -1.11 -15.94
C ASP A 72 10.50 -0.54 -14.61
N ILE A 73 10.84 -1.20 -13.50
CA ILE A 73 10.44 -0.79 -12.15
C ILE A 73 10.93 0.62 -11.79
N LYS A 74 12.05 1.05 -12.36
CA LYS A 74 12.66 2.37 -12.09
C LYS A 74 11.94 3.51 -12.81
N ASP A 75 11.22 3.20 -13.89
CA ASP A 75 10.59 4.20 -14.75
C ASP A 75 9.10 4.39 -14.45
N ILE A 76 8.51 3.53 -13.62
CA ILE A 76 7.08 3.58 -13.33
C ILE A 76 6.74 4.59 -12.23
N THR A 77 5.54 5.17 -12.37
CA THR A 77 4.86 5.91 -11.32
C THR A 77 3.75 5.05 -10.71
N VAL A 78 3.87 4.79 -9.41
CA VAL A 78 2.86 4.06 -8.63
C VAL A 78 2.04 5.02 -7.80
N VAL A 79 0.72 4.96 -7.92
CA VAL A 79 -0.23 5.65 -7.05
C VAL A 79 -0.81 4.65 -6.06
N LEU A 80 -0.60 4.88 -4.77
CA LEU A 80 -1.17 4.07 -3.70
C LEU A 80 -2.25 4.86 -2.95
N ASN A 81 -3.46 4.32 -2.91
CA ASN A 81 -4.58 4.89 -2.17
C ASN A 81 -4.89 4.09 -0.91
N GLY A 82 -4.77 4.75 0.25
CA GLY A 82 -4.99 4.16 1.57
C GLY A 82 -3.69 3.81 2.33
N PRO A 83 -2.88 4.80 2.75
CA PRO A 83 -1.63 4.58 3.50
C PRO A 83 -1.91 4.27 4.98
N GLY A 84 -2.71 3.22 5.24
CA GLY A 84 -2.92 2.57 6.53
C GLY A 84 -1.85 1.50 6.81
N ALA A 85 -2.20 0.44 7.53
CA ALA A 85 -1.28 -0.66 7.86
C ALA A 85 -0.66 -1.28 6.59
N ALA A 86 -1.48 -1.88 5.72
CA ALA A 86 -1.04 -2.49 4.47
C ALA A 86 -0.36 -1.48 3.53
N GLY A 87 -1.02 -0.32 3.30
CA GLY A 87 -0.49 0.70 2.39
C GLY A 87 0.87 1.24 2.79
N THR A 88 1.11 1.45 4.08
CA THR A 88 2.43 1.87 4.60
C THR A 88 3.51 0.83 4.32
N ALA A 89 3.23 -0.44 4.56
CA ALA A 89 4.17 -1.53 4.30
C ALA A 89 4.45 -1.71 2.80
N ILE A 90 3.40 -1.62 1.96
CA ILE A 90 3.53 -1.67 0.49
C ILE A 90 4.45 -0.55 0.00
N ILE A 91 4.23 0.71 0.43
CA ILE A 91 5.06 1.85 0.04
C ILE A 91 6.52 1.61 0.40
N LYS A 92 6.80 1.24 1.65
CA LYS A 92 8.17 0.98 2.11
C LYS A 92 8.85 -0.13 1.31
N MET A 93 8.14 -1.22 1.05
CA MET A 93 8.66 -2.35 0.29
C MET A 93 8.91 -1.99 -1.18
N MET A 94 7.99 -1.26 -1.83
CA MET A 94 8.17 -0.78 -3.21
C MET A 94 9.32 0.22 -3.33
N HIS A 95 9.48 1.12 -2.36
CA HIS A 95 10.60 2.04 -2.29
C HIS A 95 11.93 1.29 -2.22
N THR A 96 12.03 0.29 -1.33
CA THR A 96 13.21 -0.57 -1.19
C THR A 96 13.48 -1.39 -2.46
N ALA A 97 12.44 -1.82 -3.17
CA ALA A 97 12.54 -2.54 -4.44
C ALA A 97 13.00 -1.64 -5.62
N GLY A 98 13.08 -0.33 -5.42
CA GLY A 98 13.57 0.62 -6.42
C GLY A 98 12.50 1.11 -7.41
N VAL A 99 11.24 1.18 -7.00
CA VAL A 99 10.18 1.85 -7.78
C VAL A 99 10.55 3.31 -8.00
N GLY A 100 10.46 3.78 -9.25
CA GLY A 100 10.94 5.11 -9.66
C GLY A 100 10.22 6.26 -8.96
N LYS A 101 8.89 6.23 -8.92
CA LYS A 101 8.08 7.24 -8.23
C LYS A 101 6.87 6.62 -7.54
N ILE A 102 6.65 7.00 -6.30
CA ILE A 102 5.48 6.60 -5.53
C ILE A 102 4.72 7.85 -5.10
N VAL A 103 3.40 7.87 -5.29
CA VAL A 103 2.50 8.92 -4.84
C VAL A 103 1.46 8.27 -3.91
N ALA A 104 1.45 8.66 -2.65
CA ALA A 104 0.48 8.18 -1.67
C ALA A 104 -0.71 9.13 -1.57
N VAL A 105 -1.92 8.58 -1.46
CA VAL A 105 -3.18 9.32 -1.41
C VAL A 105 -4.04 8.80 -0.27
N ASP A 106 -4.66 9.69 0.49
CA ASP A 106 -5.66 9.35 1.51
C ASP A 106 -6.96 10.16 1.33
N GLU A 107 -7.83 10.15 2.33
CA GLU A 107 -9.11 10.88 2.31
C GLU A 107 -8.98 12.40 2.16
N PHE A 108 -7.82 12.97 2.45
CA PHE A 108 -7.51 14.39 2.30
C PHE A 108 -6.76 14.71 1.00
N GLY A 109 -6.54 13.71 0.13
CA GLY A 109 -5.81 13.84 -1.12
C GLY A 109 -4.36 13.34 -1.05
N ILE A 110 -3.52 13.85 -1.95
CA ILE A 110 -2.11 13.44 -2.07
C ILE A 110 -1.33 13.79 -0.79
N LEU A 111 -0.48 12.86 -0.32
CA LEU A 111 0.46 13.12 0.75
C LEU A 111 1.61 14.01 0.24
N TYR A 112 1.88 15.13 0.93
CA TYR A 112 3.03 16.00 0.66
C TYR A 112 3.58 16.58 1.97
N LYS A 113 4.84 17.04 1.96
CA LYS A 113 5.59 17.39 3.19
C LYS A 113 4.94 18.47 4.06
N ASP A 114 4.34 19.47 3.44
CA ASP A 114 3.79 20.64 4.13
C ASP A 114 2.28 20.52 4.43
N ARG A 115 1.66 19.38 4.16
CA ARG A 115 0.25 19.16 4.43
C ARG A 115 -0.02 19.20 5.94
N GLN A 116 -1.06 19.94 6.34
CA GLN A 116 -1.45 20.05 7.74
C GLN A 116 -2.53 19.04 8.13
N GLU A 117 -3.47 18.75 7.23
CA GLU A 117 -4.60 17.88 7.49
C GLU A 117 -4.24 16.40 7.41
N GLY A 118 -4.64 15.62 8.43
CA GLY A 118 -4.54 14.16 8.44
C GLY A 118 -3.12 13.60 8.40
N LEU A 119 -2.08 14.43 8.59
CA LEU A 119 -0.69 14.01 8.53
C LEU A 119 -0.19 13.54 9.90
N ILE A 120 -0.69 12.37 10.33
CA ILE A 120 -0.25 11.69 11.55
C ILE A 120 1.19 11.14 11.39
N PRO A 121 1.90 10.81 12.49
CA PRO A 121 3.35 10.52 12.44
C PRO A 121 3.79 9.53 11.37
N HIS A 122 3.12 8.38 11.23
CA HIS A 122 3.50 7.39 10.22
C HIS A 122 3.29 7.89 8.77
N LYS A 123 2.22 8.66 8.50
CA LYS A 123 2.00 9.28 7.19
C LYS A 123 3.04 10.36 6.89
N ARG A 124 3.47 11.11 7.94
CA ARG A 124 4.54 12.10 7.80
C ARG A 124 5.85 11.45 7.35
N ALA A 125 6.22 10.32 7.95
CA ALA A 125 7.41 9.58 7.55
C ALA A 125 7.34 9.09 6.08
N LEU A 126 6.15 8.78 5.57
CA LEU A 126 5.98 8.41 4.16
C LEU A 126 6.28 9.56 3.20
N CYS A 127 6.08 10.82 3.59
CA CYS A 127 6.38 11.96 2.74
C CYS A 127 7.87 12.10 2.40
N ASP A 128 8.77 11.43 3.12
CA ASP A 128 10.20 11.44 2.83
C ASP A 128 10.58 10.50 1.67
N ILE A 129 9.76 9.48 1.42
CA ILE A 129 9.99 8.45 0.40
C ILE A 129 8.94 8.43 -0.71
N THR A 130 7.94 9.32 -0.63
CA THR A 130 6.88 9.45 -1.64
C THR A 130 6.80 10.87 -2.18
N ASN A 131 6.12 11.02 -3.33
CA ASN A 131 5.79 12.31 -3.92
C ASN A 131 7.02 13.27 -4.04
N PRO A 132 8.07 12.87 -4.77
CA PRO A 132 9.30 13.67 -4.87
C PRO A 132 9.07 15.07 -5.47
N ASP A 133 8.01 15.23 -6.28
CA ASP A 133 7.67 16.50 -6.91
C ASP A 133 6.81 17.41 -6.03
N ASN A 134 6.51 16.99 -4.78
CA ASN A 134 5.64 17.70 -3.84
C ASN A 134 4.27 18.09 -4.45
N MET A 135 3.73 17.20 -5.28
CA MET A 135 2.46 17.36 -5.98
C MET A 135 1.31 17.44 -4.98
N GLN A 136 0.33 18.30 -5.24
CA GLN A 136 -0.88 18.45 -4.45
C GLN A 136 -2.10 18.14 -5.32
N GLY A 137 -3.18 17.70 -4.70
CA GLY A 137 -4.42 17.40 -5.42
C GLY A 137 -5.14 16.15 -4.89
N THR A 138 -6.04 15.66 -5.70
CA THR A 138 -6.92 14.53 -5.43
C THR A 138 -6.34 13.21 -5.97
N LEU A 139 -7.03 12.10 -5.74
CA LEU A 139 -6.72 10.81 -6.37
C LEU A 139 -6.73 10.91 -7.91
N ALA A 140 -7.69 11.66 -8.46
CA ALA A 140 -7.77 11.86 -9.92
C ALA A 140 -6.53 12.57 -10.48
N ASP A 141 -6.00 13.54 -9.74
CA ASP A 141 -4.78 14.25 -10.13
C ASP A 141 -3.54 13.34 -10.03
N ALA A 142 -3.48 12.50 -9.01
CA ALA A 142 -2.40 11.53 -8.85
C ALA A 142 -2.35 10.48 -9.97
N LEU A 143 -3.52 10.05 -10.45
CA LEU A 143 -3.63 9.00 -11.48
C LEU A 143 -3.27 9.48 -12.89
N LYS A 144 -3.26 10.78 -13.15
CA LYS A 144 -2.86 11.32 -14.46
C LYS A 144 -1.43 10.93 -14.81
N GLY A 145 -1.26 10.10 -15.84
CA GLY A 145 0.05 9.61 -16.26
C GLY A 145 0.71 8.61 -15.30
N ALA A 146 -0.05 8.02 -14.39
CA ALA A 146 0.44 6.93 -13.54
C ALA A 146 0.47 5.60 -14.29
N ASP A 147 1.44 4.74 -13.97
CA ASP A 147 1.57 3.41 -14.56
C ASP A 147 0.86 2.32 -13.75
N VAL A 148 0.81 2.51 -12.44
CA VAL A 148 0.28 1.53 -11.50
C VAL A 148 -0.63 2.20 -10.49
N PHE A 149 -1.81 1.63 -10.28
CA PHE A 149 -2.70 1.94 -9.16
C PHE A 149 -2.72 0.79 -8.16
N VAL A 150 -2.57 1.11 -6.88
CA VAL A 150 -2.70 0.17 -5.76
C VAL A 150 -3.73 0.74 -4.79
N GLY A 151 -4.87 0.07 -4.66
CA GLY A 151 -5.94 0.46 -3.76
C GLY A 151 -6.05 -0.49 -2.57
N VAL A 152 -6.01 0.05 -1.36
CA VAL A 152 -6.19 -0.67 -0.08
C VAL A 152 -7.03 0.18 0.89
N SER A 153 -8.09 0.80 0.37
CA SER A 153 -8.86 1.81 1.10
C SER A 153 -10.37 1.51 1.11
N LYS A 154 -11.12 2.16 0.24
CA LYS A 154 -12.58 2.10 0.22
C LYS A 154 -13.08 1.70 -1.17
N PRO A 155 -14.25 1.05 -1.26
CA PRO A 155 -14.81 0.63 -2.54
C PRO A 155 -15.21 1.79 -3.45
N ASN A 156 -15.24 1.53 -4.76
CA ASN A 156 -15.83 2.40 -5.79
C ASN A 156 -15.23 3.82 -5.85
N LEU A 157 -13.94 3.99 -5.56
CA LEU A 157 -13.25 5.28 -5.61
C LEU A 157 -12.67 5.62 -6.99
N VAL A 158 -12.39 4.62 -7.82
CA VAL A 158 -11.77 4.81 -9.13
C VAL A 158 -12.84 4.84 -10.20
N THR A 159 -12.88 5.93 -10.99
CA THR A 159 -13.79 6.11 -12.12
C THR A 159 -13.14 5.70 -13.43
N ASP A 160 -13.98 5.54 -14.48
CA ASP A 160 -13.52 5.21 -15.82
C ASP A 160 -12.59 6.30 -16.37
N GLU A 161 -12.89 7.58 -16.11
CA GLU A 161 -12.06 8.73 -16.51
C GLU A 161 -10.69 8.71 -15.84
N MET A 162 -10.62 8.29 -14.58
CA MET A 162 -9.33 8.13 -13.88
C MET A 162 -8.48 7.05 -14.54
N VAL A 163 -9.06 5.91 -14.89
CA VAL A 163 -8.35 4.83 -15.61
C VAL A 163 -7.85 5.29 -16.96
N HIS A 164 -8.68 6.00 -17.74
CA HIS A 164 -8.28 6.54 -19.03
C HIS A 164 -7.19 7.63 -18.94
N SER A 165 -7.04 8.28 -17.79
CA SER A 165 -5.98 9.29 -17.57
C SER A 165 -4.62 8.69 -17.24
N MET A 166 -4.55 7.39 -16.96
CA MET A 166 -3.30 6.67 -16.68
C MET A 166 -2.46 6.47 -17.96
N ASN A 167 -1.21 6.08 -17.78
CA ASN A 167 -0.33 5.73 -18.88
C ASN A 167 -0.82 4.49 -19.66
N ASN A 168 -0.28 4.28 -20.85
CA ASN A 168 -0.55 3.09 -21.65
C ASN A 168 -0.22 1.81 -20.88
N ASN A 169 -1.06 0.78 -21.04
CA ASN A 169 -0.95 -0.50 -20.35
C ASN A 169 -0.86 -0.34 -18.82
N PRO A 170 -1.84 0.32 -18.18
CA PRO A 170 -1.81 0.52 -16.74
C PRO A 170 -1.98 -0.80 -15.99
N ILE A 171 -1.41 -0.86 -14.80
CA ILE A 171 -1.55 -1.98 -13.86
C ILE A 171 -2.47 -1.51 -12.75
N ILE A 172 -3.51 -2.28 -12.43
CA ILE A 172 -4.50 -1.93 -11.40
C ILE A 172 -4.62 -3.07 -10.39
N PHE A 173 -4.26 -2.80 -9.15
CA PHE A 173 -4.47 -3.66 -7.99
C PHE A 173 -5.51 -3.00 -7.07
N ALA A 174 -6.79 -3.30 -7.30
CA ALA A 174 -7.91 -2.80 -6.50
C ALA A 174 -8.27 -3.85 -5.46
N MET A 175 -7.84 -3.65 -4.21
CA MET A 175 -7.86 -4.66 -3.15
C MET A 175 -8.70 -4.28 -1.95
N ALA A 176 -9.52 -3.22 -2.01
CA ALA A 176 -10.46 -2.90 -0.95
C ALA A 176 -11.44 -4.06 -0.72
N ASN A 177 -11.74 -4.33 0.54
CA ASN A 177 -12.58 -5.43 0.97
C ASN A 177 -13.83 -4.89 1.71
N PRO A 178 -15.09 -5.36 1.45
CA PRO A 178 -15.45 -6.51 0.58
C PRO A 178 -15.57 -6.17 -0.92
N GLU A 179 -15.63 -4.91 -1.29
CA GLU A 179 -15.74 -4.48 -2.69
C GLU A 179 -14.49 -3.68 -3.09
N PRO A 180 -13.94 -3.88 -4.31
CA PRO A 180 -12.75 -3.18 -4.78
C PRO A 180 -13.02 -1.71 -5.10
N GLU A 181 -11.95 -0.90 -5.24
CA GLU A 181 -12.00 0.50 -5.66
C GLU A 181 -12.56 0.67 -7.08
N ILE A 182 -12.40 -0.34 -7.93
CA ILE A 182 -13.01 -0.50 -9.25
C ILE A 182 -13.23 -1.98 -9.54
N THR A 183 -14.36 -2.36 -10.10
CA THR A 183 -14.61 -3.77 -10.45
C THR A 183 -13.77 -4.18 -11.65
N TYR A 184 -13.41 -5.47 -11.72
CA TYR A 184 -12.65 -6.02 -12.85
C TYR A 184 -13.31 -5.74 -14.21
N GLN A 185 -14.66 -5.86 -14.29
CA GLN A 185 -15.41 -5.63 -15.53
C GLN A 185 -15.25 -4.18 -16.01
N LYS A 186 -15.37 -3.20 -15.10
CA LYS A 186 -15.19 -1.77 -15.44
C LYS A 186 -13.74 -1.48 -15.85
N ALA A 187 -12.77 -1.91 -15.06
CA ALA A 187 -11.36 -1.70 -15.39
C ALA A 187 -11.00 -2.30 -16.75
N LYS A 188 -11.46 -3.54 -17.02
CA LYS A 188 -11.22 -4.21 -18.30
C LYS A 188 -11.88 -3.49 -19.46
N ALA A 189 -13.10 -2.98 -19.31
CA ALA A 189 -13.79 -2.23 -20.35
C ALA A 189 -13.02 -0.96 -20.76
N CYS A 190 -12.46 -0.22 -19.78
CA CYS A 190 -11.61 0.94 -20.03
C CYS A 190 -10.33 0.59 -20.82
N LEU A 191 -9.74 -0.58 -20.57
CA LEU A 191 -8.48 -1.01 -21.21
C LEU A 191 -8.70 -1.54 -22.63
N LEU A 192 -9.84 -2.16 -22.92
CA LEU A 192 -10.16 -2.68 -24.26
C LEU A 192 -10.40 -1.56 -25.29
N TYR A 193 -10.84 -0.39 -24.86
CA TYR A 193 -11.06 0.76 -25.76
C TYR A 193 -9.75 1.42 -26.24
N THR A 194 -8.65 1.19 -25.56
CA THR A 194 -7.33 1.73 -25.94
C THR A 194 -6.53 0.81 -26.87
N SER A 195 -6.88 -0.48 -26.97
CA SER A 195 -6.16 -1.46 -27.80
C SER A 195 -6.68 -1.52 -29.26
N ASP A 196 -7.88 -1.03 -29.53
CA ASP A 196 -8.48 -1.07 -30.88
C ASP A 196 -8.30 0.24 -31.67
N ALA A 197 -7.57 1.20 -31.12
CA ALA A 197 -7.29 2.52 -31.77
C ALA A 197 -5.88 2.62 -32.38
N ALA A 198 -5.22 1.48 -32.63
CA ALA A 198 -3.90 1.43 -33.29
C ALA A 198 -3.98 0.72 -34.64
#